data_696fa118b5d46cc92ec14ed2921bfac0
#
_entry.id   696fa118b5d46cc92ec14ed2921bfac0
#
_cell.length_a   1.000
_cell.length_b   1.000
_cell.length_c   1.000
_cell.angle_alpha   90.00
_cell.angle_beta   90.00
_cell.angle_gamma   90.00
#
_symmetry.space_group_name_H-M   'P 1'
#
loop_
_entity.id
_entity.type
_entity.pdbx_description
1 polymer ?
#
loop_
_entity_poly.entity_id
_entity_poly.type
_entity_poly.pdbx_seq_one_letter_code
_entity_poly.pdbx_strand_id
1 'polypeptide(L)'
;INAYRSENNLLTSREIKQIRNKYKITQLEMAKLLGVGDITVTRYETKQIQDEAHDKIMRLIDENALIALEYLENNKEKFQKEERYETIENNIKTVIVKETLNYLNEQEIEAKYVNFLEKNTENGNTSLEINKTEAIINYISQYYPHLYKVKLMKLLWYIDSIAYKEKKKSLTGLVYTHQKMGALPIAYDELLKLPSIKVEEEIIDKENYSVSYHIL
;
A
#
# COMPACT_ATOMS: atom_id res chain seq x y z
N ILE A 1 -25.73 6.11 11.29
CA ILE A 1 -24.46 6.02 12.04
C ILE A 1 -23.28 6.31 11.12
N ASN A 2 -23.08 5.56 10.03
CA ASN A 2 -21.93 5.78 9.15
C ASN A 2 -21.97 7.13 8.43
N ALA A 3 -23.15 7.66 8.04
CA ALA A 3 -23.30 9.01 7.50
C ALA A 3 -22.78 10.06 8.51
N TYR A 4 -23.21 9.98 9.76
CA TYR A 4 -22.73 10.87 10.83
C TYR A 4 -21.21 10.78 11.02
N ARG A 5 -20.65 9.55 11.00
CA ARG A 5 -19.20 9.34 11.09
C ARG A 5 -18.44 10.02 9.96
N SER A 6 -18.91 9.88 8.72
CA SER A 6 -18.29 10.53 7.56
C SER A 6 -18.39 12.06 7.63
N GLU A 7 -19.54 12.61 8.07
CA GLU A 7 -19.71 14.05 8.28
C GLU A 7 -18.81 14.63 9.38
N ASN A 8 -18.51 13.82 10.41
CA ASN A 8 -17.65 14.23 11.53
C ASN A 8 -16.22 13.69 11.43
N ASN A 9 -15.81 13.22 10.25
CA ASN A 9 -14.47 12.66 10.02
C ASN A 9 -14.07 11.56 11.00
N LEU A 10 -15.00 10.70 11.42
CA LEU A 10 -14.76 9.54 12.25
C LEU A 10 -14.65 8.27 11.40
N LEU A 11 -13.88 7.28 11.88
CA LEU A 11 -13.77 5.97 11.26
C LEU A 11 -15.14 5.30 11.13
N THR A 12 -15.47 4.84 9.93
CA THR A 12 -16.66 4.03 9.69
C THR A 12 -16.53 2.63 10.28
N SER A 13 -17.64 1.92 10.43
CA SER A 13 -17.62 0.50 10.86
C SER A 13 -16.73 -0.37 9.96
N ARG A 14 -16.67 -0.06 8.67
CA ARG A 14 -15.86 -0.78 7.69
C ARG A 14 -14.37 -0.53 7.91
N GLU A 15 -13.98 0.72 8.13
CA GLU A 15 -12.58 1.09 8.39
C GLU A 15 -12.09 0.47 9.71
N ILE A 16 -12.88 0.54 10.79
CA ILE A 16 -12.54 -0.12 12.05
C ILE A 16 -12.31 -1.63 11.85
N LYS A 17 -13.17 -2.29 11.07
CA LYS A 17 -13.00 -3.71 10.72
C LYS A 17 -11.74 -3.95 9.87
N GLN A 18 -11.39 -3.04 8.96
CA GLN A 18 -10.18 -3.14 8.15
C GLN A 18 -8.92 -3.06 9.02
N ILE A 19 -8.87 -2.11 9.96
CA ILE A 19 -7.77 -2.00 10.94
C ILE A 19 -7.58 -3.31 11.71
N ARG A 20 -8.65 -3.88 12.22
CA ARG A 20 -8.62 -5.16 12.92
C ARG A 20 -8.11 -6.30 12.02
N ASN A 21 -8.59 -6.38 10.79
CA ASN A 21 -8.20 -7.41 9.83
C ASN A 21 -6.73 -7.28 9.39
N LYS A 22 -6.18 -6.07 9.36
CA LYS A 22 -4.75 -5.79 9.08
C LYS A 22 -3.84 -6.61 10.02
N TYR A 23 -4.21 -6.71 11.29
CA TYR A 23 -3.46 -7.47 12.30
C TYR A 23 -3.96 -8.90 12.51
N LYS A 24 -4.98 -9.34 11.78
CA LYS A 24 -5.62 -10.68 11.89
C LYS A 24 -6.09 -11.00 13.31
N ILE A 25 -6.69 -10.01 13.97
CA ILE A 25 -7.20 -10.12 15.34
C ILE A 25 -8.73 -10.10 15.38
N THR A 26 -9.31 -10.69 16.42
CA THR A 26 -10.75 -10.67 16.69
C THR A 26 -11.19 -9.35 17.31
N GLN A 27 -12.50 -9.09 17.36
CA GLN A 27 -13.05 -7.89 18.03
C GLN A 27 -12.64 -7.81 19.51
N LEU A 28 -12.65 -8.95 20.21
CA LEU A 28 -12.22 -9.05 21.60
C LEU A 28 -10.73 -8.74 21.76
N GLU A 29 -9.89 -9.26 20.86
CA GLU A 29 -8.45 -9.02 20.89
C GLU A 29 -8.12 -7.57 20.57
N MET A 30 -8.84 -6.95 19.64
CA MET A 30 -8.70 -5.53 19.39
C MET A 30 -9.14 -4.69 20.59
N ALA A 31 -10.21 -5.07 21.29
CA ALA A 31 -10.61 -4.40 22.53
C ALA A 31 -9.52 -4.50 23.62
N LYS A 32 -8.92 -5.68 23.78
CA LYS A 32 -7.78 -5.88 24.69
C LYS A 32 -6.55 -5.06 24.29
N LEU A 33 -6.21 -5.07 23.00
CA LEU A 33 -5.11 -4.28 22.45
C LEU A 33 -5.30 -2.78 22.71
N LEU A 34 -6.50 -2.26 22.50
CA LEU A 34 -6.83 -0.84 22.76
C LEU A 34 -6.97 -0.52 24.26
N GLY A 35 -7.01 -1.53 25.13
CA GLY A 35 -7.20 -1.33 26.56
C GLY A 35 -8.63 -1.01 26.97
N VAL A 36 -9.63 -1.25 26.09
CA VAL A 36 -11.05 -0.94 26.33
C VAL A 36 -11.85 -2.18 26.79
N GLY A 37 -13.12 -1.99 27.11
CA GLY A 37 -14.01 -3.09 27.52
C GLY A 37 -14.26 -4.09 26.37
N ASP A 38 -14.39 -5.37 26.69
CA ASP A 38 -14.42 -6.51 25.78
C ASP A 38 -15.42 -6.40 24.63
N ILE A 39 -16.57 -5.76 24.85
CA ILE A 39 -17.63 -5.59 23.83
C ILE A 39 -17.57 -4.24 23.09
N THR A 40 -16.61 -3.38 23.43
CA THR A 40 -16.53 -2.00 22.88
C THR A 40 -16.31 -2.00 21.37
N VAL A 41 -15.35 -2.78 20.90
CA VAL A 41 -15.06 -2.86 19.44
C VAL A 41 -16.24 -3.47 18.69
N THR A 42 -16.91 -4.50 19.25
CA THR A 42 -18.13 -5.07 18.65
C THR A 42 -19.23 -4.00 18.48
N ARG A 43 -19.38 -3.12 19.48
CA ARG A 43 -20.33 -2.00 19.40
C ARG A 43 -19.94 -0.99 18.32
N TYR A 44 -18.67 -0.64 18.23
CA TYR A 44 -18.15 0.27 17.21
C TYR A 44 -18.31 -0.29 15.78
N GLU A 45 -18.08 -1.58 15.58
CA GLU A 45 -18.29 -2.20 14.27
C GLU A 45 -19.78 -2.35 13.90
N THR A 46 -20.72 -2.23 14.85
CA THR A 46 -22.15 -2.50 14.59
C THR A 46 -23.07 -1.30 14.80
N LYS A 47 -23.14 -0.72 15.98
CA LYS A 47 -24.26 0.17 16.37
C LYS A 47 -23.91 1.37 17.24
N GLN A 48 -22.66 1.56 17.62
CA GLN A 48 -22.26 2.67 18.49
C GLN A 48 -21.19 3.50 17.79
N ILE A 49 -21.28 4.82 17.92
CA ILE A 49 -20.24 5.73 17.46
C ILE A 49 -19.13 5.72 18.51
N GLN A 50 -17.89 5.63 18.06
CA GLN A 50 -16.72 5.74 18.91
C GLN A 50 -16.51 7.18 19.35
N ASP A 51 -15.94 7.35 20.54
CA ASP A 51 -15.46 8.66 20.97
C ASP A 51 -14.17 9.06 20.22
N GLU A 52 -13.85 10.35 20.26
CA GLU A 52 -12.70 10.92 19.52
C GLU A 52 -11.36 10.31 19.99
N ALA A 53 -11.24 9.96 21.28
CA ALA A 53 -9.99 9.38 21.79
C ALA A 53 -9.74 7.99 21.22
N HIS A 54 -10.77 7.13 21.21
CA HIS A 54 -10.64 5.80 20.61
C HIS A 54 -10.51 5.87 19.08
N ASP A 55 -11.20 6.80 18.41
CA ASP A 55 -11.01 7.03 16.97
C ASP A 55 -9.56 7.36 16.66
N LYS A 56 -8.98 8.31 17.39
CA LYS A 56 -7.58 8.72 17.21
C LYS A 56 -6.60 7.57 17.46
N ILE A 57 -6.80 6.78 18.52
CA ILE A 57 -5.94 5.61 18.78
C ILE A 57 -6.04 4.59 17.64
N MET A 58 -7.25 4.29 17.17
CA MET A 58 -7.44 3.36 16.05
C MET A 58 -6.76 3.84 14.76
N ARG A 59 -6.79 5.16 14.48
CA ARG A 59 -6.02 5.73 13.34
C ARG A 59 -4.52 5.60 13.54
N LEU A 60 -4.01 5.89 14.73
CA LEU A 60 -2.59 5.79 15.03
C LEU A 60 -2.06 4.36 14.83
N ILE A 61 -2.79 3.35 15.31
CA ILE A 61 -2.39 1.95 15.08
C ILE A 61 -2.58 1.50 13.63
N ASP A 62 -3.45 2.14 12.86
CA ASP A 62 -3.58 1.88 11.42
C ASP A 62 -2.43 2.49 10.64
N GLU A 63 -2.07 3.72 10.96
CA GLU A 63 -0.99 4.47 10.28
C GLU A 63 0.40 3.92 10.61
N ASN A 64 0.60 3.34 11.81
CA ASN A 64 1.91 2.87 12.24
C ASN A 64 1.81 1.61 13.11
N ALA A 65 2.24 0.49 12.57
CA ALA A 65 2.19 -0.80 13.27
C ALA A 65 3.13 -0.89 14.49
N LEU A 66 4.15 -0.03 14.61
CA LEU A 66 4.96 0.05 15.85
C LEU A 66 4.13 0.52 17.03
N ILE A 67 3.18 1.44 16.81
CA ILE A 67 2.25 1.88 17.87
C ILE A 67 1.32 0.73 18.26
N ALA A 68 0.86 -0.09 17.30
CA ALA A 68 0.06 -1.27 17.62
C ALA A 68 0.84 -2.27 18.49
N LEU A 69 2.15 -2.43 18.24
CA LEU A 69 3.03 -3.28 19.05
C LEU A 69 3.16 -2.73 20.48
N GLU A 70 3.39 -1.44 20.63
CA GLU A 70 3.46 -0.77 21.94
C GLU A 70 2.17 -0.94 22.74
N TYR A 71 1.00 -0.75 22.10
CA TYR A 71 -0.30 -0.98 22.73
C TYR A 71 -0.50 -2.45 23.13
N LEU A 72 -0.03 -3.41 22.34
CA LEU A 72 -0.08 -4.83 22.68
C LEU A 72 0.77 -5.12 23.93
N GLU A 73 1.99 -4.60 23.99
CA GLU A 73 2.91 -4.77 25.12
C GLU A 73 2.34 -4.15 26.41
N ASN A 74 1.83 -2.93 26.33
CA ASN A 74 1.23 -2.20 27.46
C ASN A 74 -0.02 -2.87 28.02
N ASN A 75 -0.69 -3.72 27.25
CA ASN A 75 -1.89 -4.45 27.66
C ASN A 75 -1.67 -5.97 27.73
N LYS A 76 -0.44 -6.43 27.84
CA LYS A 76 -0.08 -7.86 27.81
C LYS A 76 -0.88 -8.68 28.85
N GLU A 77 -1.09 -8.14 30.05
CA GLU A 77 -1.80 -8.82 31.12
C GLU A 77 -3.27 -9.14 30.81
N LYS A 78 -3.87 -8.47 29.79
CA LYS A 78 -5.25 -8.75 29.34
C LYS A 78 -5.33 -10.00 28.46
N PHE A 79 -4.20 -10.54 28.00
CA PHE A 79 -4.13 -11.72 27.16
C PHE A 79 -3.82 -12.96 28.01
N GLN A 80 -4.82 -13.77 28.30
CA GLN A 80 -4.71 -14.93 29.20
C GLN A 80 -3.88 -16.08 28.63
N LYS A 81 -3.78 -16.20 27.30
CA LYS A 81 -3.07 -17.27 26.58
C LYS A 81 -1.81 -16.72 25.93
N GLU A 82 -0.66 -17.12 26.43
CA GLU A 82 0.65 -16.69 25.90
C GLU A 82 0.77 -17.00 24.39
N GLU A 83 0.43 -18.22 23.94
CA GLU A 83 0.47 -18.63 22.54
C GLU A 83 -0.32 -17.68 21.62
N ARG A 84 -1.48 -17.17 22.11
CA ARG A 84 -2.28 -16.24 21.31
C ARG A 84 -1.69 -14.84 21.29
N TYR A 85 -1.10 -14.41 22.41
CA TYR A 85 -0.35 -13.16 22.47
C TYR A 85 0.81 -13.16 21.47
N GLU A 86 1.64 -14.22 21.48
CA GLU A 86 2.75 -14.39 20.53
C GLU A 86 2.30 -14.39 19.06
N THR A 87 1.15 -15.03 18.78
CA THR A 87 0.56 -15.02 17.43
C THR A 87 0.23 -13.59 16.97
N ILE A 88 -0.39 -12.80 17.85
CA ILE A 88 -0.76 -11.40 17.57
C ILE A 88 0.49 -10.55 17.41
N GLU A 89 1.46 -10.70 18.28
CA GLU A 89 2.76 -10.03 18.21
C GLU A 89 3.45 -10.30 16.87
N ASN A 90 3.50 -11.56 16.44
CA ASN A 90 4.09 -11.96 15.16
C ASN A 90 3.31 -11.39 13.96
N ASN A 91 1.98 -11.32 14.03
CA ASN A 91 1.17 -10.66 13.01
C ASN A 91 1.52 -9.17 12.89
N ILE A 92 1.63 -8.47 14.02
CA ILE A 92 2.01 -7.05 14.04
C ILE A 92 3.43 -6.86 13.50
N LYS A 93 4.39 -7.68 13.95
CA LYS A 93 5.78 -7.66 13.44
C LYS A 93 5.85 -7.88 11.92
N THR A 94 5.00 -8.76 11.38
CA THR A 94 4.89 -8.98 9.93
C THR A 94 4.40 -7.71 9.20
N VAL A 95 3.44 -7.00 9.79
CA VAL A 95 2.96 -5.71 9.23
C VAL A 95 4.07 -4.66 9.29
N ILE A 96 4.80 -4.55 10.42
CA ILE A 96 5.93 -3.63 10.57
C ILE A 96 6.97 -3.85 9.48
N VAL A 97 7.37 -5.11 9.25
CA VAL A 97 8.33 -5.45 8.19
C VAL A 97 7.81 -5.00 6.82
N LYS A 98 6.54 -5.28 6.52
CA LYS A 98 5.91 -4.86 5.25
C LYS A 98 5.90 -3.34 5.08
N GLU A 99 5.48 -2.60 6.10
CA GLU A 99 5.45 -1.13 6.08
C GLU A 99 6.86 -0.54 5.89
N THR A 100 7.85 -1.12 6.60
CA THR A 100 9.26 -0.71 6.46
C THR A 100 9.79 -0.96 5.04
N LEU A 101 9.51 -2.12 4.46
CA LEU A 101 9.93 -2.43 3.08
C LEU A 101 9.27 -1.50 2.06
N ASN A 102 7.98 -1.19 2.23
CA ASN A 102 7.28 -0.23 1.38
C ASN A 102 7.92 1.17 1.47
N TYR A 103 8.17 1.64 2.69
CA TYR A 103 8.83 2.93 2.91
C TYR A 103 10.22 2.98 2.25
N LEU A 104 11.05 1.96 2.46
CA LEU A 104 12.38 1.89 1.85
C LEU A 104 12.32 1.87 0.32
N ASN A 105 11.35 1.16 -0.26
CA ASN A 105 11.16 1.13 -1.71
C ASN A 105 10.73 2.50 -2.27
N GLU A 106 9.85 3.22 -1.57
CA GLU A 106 9.47 4.59 -1.94
C GLU A 106 10.67 5.54 -1.86
N GLN A 107 11.49 5.44 -0.80
CA GLN A 107 12.72 6.24 -0.66
C GLN A 107 13.73 5.92 -1.77
N GLU A 108 13.83 4.68 -2.23
CA GLU A 108 14.66 4.30 -3.37
C GLU A 108 14.17 4.92 -4.67
N ILE A 109 12.86 4.95 -4.91
CA ILE A 109 12.27 5.64 -6.05
C ILE A 109 12.58 7.14 -5.98
N GLU A 110 12.32 7.78 -4.85
CA GLU A 110 12.57 9.22 -4.65
C GLU A 110 14.06 9.56 -4.87
N ALA A 111 14.98 8.75 -4.35
CA ALA A 111 16.41 8.94 -4.53
C ALA A 111 16.83 8.87 -6.00
N LYS A 112 16.26 7.95 -6.78
CA LYS A 112 16.50 7.85 -8.24
C LYS A 112 15.94 9.07 -9.00
N TYR A 113 14.93 9.73 -8.45
CA TYR A 113 14.28 10.91 -9.04
C TYR A 113 14.76 12.25 -8.48
N VAL A 114 15.79 12.26 -7.63
CA VAL A 114 16.28 13.51 -6.97
C VAL A 114 16.62 14.63 -7.95
N ASN A 115 17.11 14.30 -9.15
CA ASN A 115 17.42 15.28 -10.20
C ASN A 115 16.20 15.69 -11.06
N PHE A 116 15.02 15.14 -10.77
CA PHE A 116 13.78 15.34 -11.53
C PHE A 116 12.62 15.82 -10.67
N LEU A 117 12.93 16.42 -9.51
CA LEU A 117 11.92 16.94 -8.57
C LEU A 117 11.13 18.10 -9.17
N GLU A 118 11.81 18.95 -9.94
CA GLU A 118 11.17 20.06 -10.64
C GLU A 118 10.60 19.61 -11.99
N LYS A 119 9.52 20.28 -12.38
CA LYS A 119 8.87 20.02 -13.68
C LYS A 119 9.78 20.48 -14.81
N ASN A 120 10.12 19.59 -15.70
CA ASN A 120 10.97 19.82 -16.86
C ASN A 120 10.51 18.96 -18.05
N THR A 121 11.21 19.05 -19.17
CA THR A 121 10.89 18.29 -20.38
C THR A 121 11.11 16.79 -20.22
N GLU A 122 12.03 16.36 -19.34
CA GLU A 122 12.39 14.95 -19.15
C GLU A 122 11.31 14.19 -18.39
N ASN A 123 10.66 14.85 -17.41
CA ASN A 123 9.50 14.28 -16.69
C ASN A 123 8.14 14.69 -17.30
N GLY A 124 8.18 15.23 -18.52
CA GLY A 124 6.99 15.67 -19.24
C GLY A 124 6.23 16.79 -18.54
N ASN A 125 6.93 17.74 -17.92
CA ASN A 125 6.37 18.87 -17.18
C ASN A 125 5.43 18.46 -16.00
N THR A 126 5.67 17.28 -15.43
CA THR A 126 4.90 16.75 -14.30
C THR A 126 5.86 16.18 -13.27
N SER A 127 5.70 16.54 -11.99
CA SER A 127 6.46 15.90 -10.92
C SER A 127 6.00 14.45 -10.74
N LEU A 128 6.91 13.56 -10.35
CA LEU A 128 6.57 12.15 -10.11
C LEU A 128 5.46 12.03 -9.04
N GLU A 129 4.42 11.28 -9.38
CA GLU A 129 3.30 10.96 -8.51
C GLU A 129 3.23 9.41 -8.33
N ILE A 130 3.94 8.87 -7.32
CA ILE A 130 4.07 7.43 -7.07
C ILE A 130 2.69 6.77 -6.91
N ASN A 131 1.83 7.30 -6.04
CA ASN A 131 0.49 6.76 -5.79
C ASN A 131 -0.39 6.74 -7.04
N LYS A 132 -0.28 7.76 -7.88
CA LYS A 132 -1.01 7.82 -9.14
C LYS A 132 -0.46 6.81 -10.15
N THR A 133 0.87 6.65 -10.20
CA THR A 133 1.51 5.64 -11.04
C THR A 133 1.07 4.24 -10.64
N GLU A 134 1.04 3.94 -9.34
CA GLU A 134 0.53 2.69 -8.80
C GLU A 134 -0.95 2.44 -9.19
N ALA A 135 -1.79 3.46 -9.05
CA ALA A 135 -3.19 3.37 -9.45
C ALA A 135 -3.36 3.10 -10.96
N ILE A 136 -2.51 3.72 -11.80
CA ILE A 136 -2.50 3.49 -13.26
C ILE A 136 -2.07 2.06 -13.58
N ILE A 137 -1.03 1.53 -12.92
CA ILE A 137 -0.59 0.15 -13.10
C ILE A 137 -1.72 -0.83 -12.74
N ASN A 138 -2.37 -0.64 -11.59
CA ASN A 138 -3.51 -1.45 -11.18
C ASN A 138 -4.69 -1.34 -12.16
N TYR A 139 -4.96 -0.16 -12.69
CA TYR A 139 -6.01 0.00 -13.70
C TYR A 139 -5.67 -0.77 -14.98
N ILE A 140 -4.43 -0.69 -15.46
CA ILE A 140 -4.00 -1.40 -16.66
C ILE A 140 -4.10 -2.92 -16.45
N SER A 141 -3.69 -3.44 -15.29
CA SER A 141 -3.71 -4.89 -15.00
C SER A 141 -5.11 -5.50 -15.08
N GLN A 142 -6.15 -4.74 -14.74
CA GLN A 142 -7.54 -5.18 -14.84
C GLN A 142 -8.00 -5.50 -16.28
N TYR A 143 -7.37 -4.90 -17.28
CA TYR A 143 -7.75 -5.04 -18.70
C TYR A 143 -6.83 -5.98 -19.47
N TYR A 144 -5.70 -6.37 -18.88
CA TYR A 144 -4.70 -7.22 -19.55
C TYR A 144 -4.39 -8.43 -18.67
N PRO A 145 -5.12 -9.55 -18.84
CA PRO A 145 -4.68 -10.84 -18.28
C PRO A 145 -3.25 -11.12 -18.77
N HIS A 146 -2.37 -11.54 -17.89
CA HIS A 146 -0.95 -11.73 -18.20
C HIS A 146 -0.25 -10.44 -18.70
N LEU A 147 -0.32 -9.38 -17.90
CA LEU A 147 0.37 -8.13 -18.19
C LEU A 147 1.88 -8.29 -17.90
N TYR A 148 2.63 -8.68 -18.90
CA TYR A 148 4.08 -8.83 -18.76
C TYR A 148 4.78 -7.49 -18.51
N LYS A 149 5.86 -7.52 -17.70
CA LYS A 149 6.67 -6.37 -17.31
C LYS A 149 7.03 -5.46 -18.50
N VAL A 150 7.56 -6.05 -19.59
CA VAL A 150 7.94 -5.29 -20.81
C VAL A 150 6.75 -4.57 -21.43
N LYS A 151 5.58 -5.21 -21.46
CA LYS A 151 4.35 -4.62 -22.00
C LYS A 151 3.89 -3.47 -21.12
N LEU A 152 3.88 -3.65 -19.79
CA LEU A 152 3.53 -2.59 -18.85
C LEU A 152 4.40 -1.35 -19.05
N MET A 153 5.74 -1.52 -19.12
CA MET A 153 6.65 -0.38 -19.28
C MET A 153 6.38 0.39 -20.58
N LYS A 154 6.06 -0.31 -21.66
CA LYS A 154 5.68 0.32 -22.93
C LYS A 154 4.33 1.04 -22.83
N LEU A 155 3.37 0.49 -22.12
CA LEU A 155 2.07 1.13 -21.90
C LEU A 155 2.20 2.40 -21.06
N LEU A 156 3.02 2.41 -20.02
CA LEU A 156 3.29 3.61 -19.22
C LEU A 156 3.89 4.73 -20.09
N TRP A 157 4.92 4.40 -20.88
CA TRP A 157 5.51 5.36 -21.82
C TRP A 157 4.49 5.88 -22.83
N TYR A 158 3.65 5.00 -23.37
CA TYR A 158 2.62 5.37 -24.36
C TYR A 158 1.56 6.30 -23.78
N ILE A 159 1.09 6.01 -22.57
CA ILE A 159 0.10 6.83 -21.84
C ILE A 159 0.66 8.24 -21.58
N ASP A 160 1.90 8.34 -21.09
CA ASP A 160 2.56 9.61 -20.83
C ASP A 160 2.79 10.40 -22.13
N SER A 161 3.17 9.71 -23.22
CA SER A 161 3.38 10.32 -24.52
C SER A 161 2.08 10.90 -25.09
N ILE A 162 0.96 10.20 -24.97
CA ILE A 162 -0.36 10.71 -25.41
C ILE A 162 -0.75 11.92 -24.55
N ALA A 163 -0.65 11.80 -23.24
CA ALA A 163 -0.98 12.90 -22.34
C ALA A 163 -0.15 14.15 -22.61
N TYR A 164 1.15 13.97 -22.86
CA TYR A 164 2.03 15.07 -23.23
C TYR A 164 1.68 15.69 -24.59
N LYS A 165 1.36 14.86 -25.59
CA LYS A 165 0.92 15.35 -26.91
C LYS A 165 -0.32 16.22 -26.82
N GLU A 166 -1.30 15.81 -26.02
CA GLU A 166 -2.59 16.49 -25.90
C GLU A 166 -2.56 17.69 -24.94
N LYS A 167 -1.90 17.52 -23.77
CA LYS A 167 -1.99 18.47 -22.66
C LYS A 167 -0.66 19.17 -22.34
N LYS A 168 0.42 18.84 -23.04
CA LYS A 168 1.80 19.29 -22.75
C LYS A 168 2.27 18.93 -21.33
N LYS A 169 1.69 17.88 -20.76
CA LYS A 169 2.02 17.34 -19.45
C LYS A 169 1.88 15.82 -19.50
N SER A 170 2.89 15.10 -18.97
CA SER A 170 2.77 13.66 -18.75
C SER A 170 1.72 13.36 -17.68
N LEU A 171 1.26 12.12 -17.60
CA LEU A 171 0.27 11.70 -16.63
C LEU A 171 0.90 11.32 -15.29
N THR A 172 2.10 10.69 -15.33
CA THR A 172 2.76 10.09 -14.17
C THR A 172 3.94 10.91 -13.64
N GLY A 173 4.60 11.68 -14.50
CA GLY A 173 5.89 12.32 -14.18
C GLY A 173 7.09 11.36 -14.26
N LEU A 174 6.89 10.17 -14.83
CA LEU A 174 7.97 9.22 -15.04
C LEU A 174 8.99 9.77 -16.05
N VAL A 175 10.27 9.56 -15.74
CA VAL A 175 11.41 9.83 -16.63
C VAL A 175 11.83 8.53 -17.28
N TYR A 176 11.99 8.54 -18.60
CA TYR A 176 12.28 7.33 -19.37
C TYR A 176 13.71 7.36 -19.91
N THR A 177 14.39 6.23 -19.80
CA THR A 177 15.71 6.00 -20.40
C THR A 177 15.58 5.11 -21.62
N HIS A 178 16.43 5.36 -22.63
CA HIS A 178 16.51 4.48 -23.80
C HIS A 178 17.25 3.19 -23.44
N GLN A 179 16.59 2.06 -23.64
CA GLN A 179 17.17 0.74 -23.44
C GLN A 179 17.06 -0.11 -24.72
N LYS A 180 17.82 -1.20 -24.80
CA LYS A 180 17.84 -2.09 -25.98
C LYS A 180 16.43 -2.55 -26.41
N MET A 181 15.51 -2.75 -25.47
CA MET A 181 14.13 -3.20 -25.71
C MET A 181 13.11 -2.06 -25.78
N GLY A 182 13.56 -0.81 -25.78
CA GLY A 182 12.72 0.39 -25.84
C GLY A 182 12.86 1.28 -24.61
N ALA A 183 11.95 2.25 -24.47
CA ALA A 183 11.95 3.16 -23.34
C ALA A 183 11.54 2.44 -22.04
N LEU A 184 12.31 2.64 -20.97
CA LEU A 184 12.01 2.15 -19.63
C LEU A 184 12.03 3.31 -18.65
N PRO A 185 11.08 3.39 -17.70
CA PRO A 185 11.13 4.40 -16.64
C PRO A 185 12.36 4.16 -15.73
N ILE A 186 12.94 5.23 -15.22
CA ILE A 186 13.88 5.13 -14.12
C ILE A 186 13.12 4.47 -12.95
N ALA A 187 13.80 3.62 -12.17
CA ALA A 187 13.20 2.88 -11.06
C ALA A 187 12.08 1.87 -11.48
N TYR A 188 12.14 1.33 -12.68
CA TYR A 188 11.10 0.41 -13.17
C TYR A 188 10.97 -0.88 -12.33
N ASP A 189 12.05 -1.34 -11.68
CA ASP A 189 12.00 -2.50 -10.77
C ASP A 189 11.30 -2.15 -9.44
N GLU A 190 11.52 -0.94 -8.95
CA GLU A 190 10.91 -0.44 -7.72
C GLU A 190 9.40 -0.16 -7.92
N LEU A 191 8.98 0.28 -9.10
CA LEU A 191 7.56 0.44 -9.44
C LEU A 191 6.79 -0.89 -9.32
N LEU A 192 7.42 -2.03 -9.58
CA LEU A 192 6.81 -3.35 -9.45
C LEU A 192 6.74 -3.85 -8.00
N LYS A 193 7.41 -3.18 -7.06
CA LYS A 193 7.38 -3.49 -5.62
C LYS A 193 6.42 -2.58 -4.84
N LEU A 194 5.65 -1.72 -5.53
CA LEU A 194 4.67 -0.85 -4.88
C LEU A 194 3.60 -1.68 -4.13
N PRO A 195 3.02 -1.16 -3.03
CA PRO A 195 2.26 -1.94 -2.05
C PRO A 195 1.10 -2.77 -2.60
N SER A 196 0.41 -2.27 -3.64
CA SER A 196 -0.75 -2.95 -4.25
C SER A 196 -0.41 -3.75 -5.50
N ILE A 197 0.84 -3.67 -5.99
CA ILE A 197 1.27 -4.39 -7.19
C ILE A 197 1.68 -5.81 -6.79
N LYS A 198 1.06 -6.78 -7.45
CA LYS A 198 1.41 -8.20 -7.31
C LYS A 198 2.06 -8.67 -8.59
N VAL A 199 3.22 -9.30 -8.46
CA VAL A 199 3.99 -9.83 -9.58
C VAL A 199 4.13 -11.33 -9.39
N GLU A 200 3.79 -12.11 -10.42
CA GLU A 200 4.04 -13.54 -10.45
C GLU A 200 5.13 -13.86 -11.47
N GLU A 201 5.95 -14.85 -11.14
CA GLU A 201 6.97 -15.40 -12.02
C GLU A 201 6.37 -16.55 -12.84
N GLU A 202 6.51 -16.49 -14.14
CA GLU A 202 6.13 -17.56 -15.05
C GLU A 202 7.38 -18.10 -15.76
N ILE A 203 7.64 -19.40 -15.65
CA ILE A 203 8.74 -20.05 -16.35
C ILE A 203 8.28 -20.35 -17.77
N ILE A 204 8.76 -19.57 -18.75
CA ILE A 204 8.39 -19.71 -20.16
C ILE A 204 9.16 -20.87 -20.81
N ASP A 205 10.41 -21.08 -20.46
CA ASP A 205 11.26 -22.13 -21.00
C ASP A 205 12.03 -22.81 -19.87
N LYS A 206 11.73 -24.11 -19.66
CA LYS A 206 12.36 -24.92 -18.63
C LYS A 206 13.80 -25.34 -19.00
N GLU A 207 14.12 -25.39 -20.28
CA GLU A 207 15.47 -25.82 -20.75
C GLU A 207 16.48 -24.68 -20.64
N ASN A 208 16.05 -23.43 -20.93
CA ASN A 208 16.90 -22.24 -20.89
C ASN A 208 16.68 -21.36 -19.65
N TYR A 209 15.88 -21.79 -18.67
CA TYR A 209 15.57 -21.03 -17.45
C TYR A 209 15.10 -19.60 -17.72
N SER A 210 14.32 -19.39 -18.79
CA SER A 210 13.77 -18.06 -19.08
C SER A 210 12.52 -17.83 -18.22
N VAL A 211 12.58 -16.78 -17.39
CA VAL A 211 11.49 -16.36 -16.50
C VAL A 211 10.85 -15.10 -17.05
N SER A 212 9.54 -15.08 -17.09
CA SER A 212 8.76 -13.88 -17.36
C SER A 212 8.03 -13.44 -16.10
N TYR A 213 7.83 -12.13 -15.97
CA TYR A 213 7.10 -11.54 -14.85
C TYR A 213 5.82 -10.93 -15.38
N HIS A 214 4.70 -11.31 -14.81
CA HIS A 214 3.41 -10.68 -15.11
C HIS A 214 2.78 -10.08 -13.86
N ILE A 215 2.03 -9.02 -14.07
CA ILE A 215 1.35 -8.24 -13.04
C ILE A 215 -0.09 -8.75 -12.95
N LEU A 216 -0.57 -8.99 -11.73
CA LEU A 216 -1.93 -9.43 -11.44
C LEU A 216 -2.85 -8.26 -11.14
#